data_89402384089e6fc93b7efd558247db34
#
_entry.id   89402384089e6fc93b7efd558247db34
#
_cell.length_a   1.000
_cell.length_b   1.000
_cell.length_c   1.000
_cell.angle_alpha   90.00
_cell.angle_beta   90.00
_cell.angle_gamma   90.00
#
_symmetry.space_group_name_H-M   'P 1'
#
loop_
_entity.id
_entity.type
_entity.pdbx_description
1 polymer ?
#
loop_
_entity_poly.entity_id
_entity_poly.type
_entity_poly.pdbx_seq_one_letter_code
_entity_poly.pdbx_strand_id
1 'polypeptide(L)'
;MHRMKSLRFLFVFLALVFLAGNSNAGDTLVVEHIDKSWDSKKVPKKGVCLRRGGDGFSPEIQISKIPESATLLKLMFTDMNFGKEGGHGGIQTTVNGKTEIIVPSFRDKLPAGFKGIKKHHCKPCRSVGGNDYYNGPCSPQRKHTYKVFVYAISKTGETLAKGNLTLGKY
;
A
#
# COMPACT_ATOMS: atom_id res chain seq x y z
N MET A 1 -44.72 49.71 52.70
CA MET A 1 -43.29 49.27 52.57
C MET A 1 -43.24 47.86 52.06
N HIS A 2 -43.12 47.68 50.75
CA HIS A 2 -43.00 46.34 50.10
C HIS A 2 -41.59 46.18 49.59
N ARG A 3 -40.82 45.21 50.13
CA ARG A 3 -39.50 44.86 49.66
C ARG A 3 -39.64 43.90 48.49
N MET A 4 -39.25 44.31 47.30
CA MET A 4 -39.07 43.47 46.14
C MET A 4 -37.78 42.67 46.32
N LYS A 5 -37.88 41.30 46.34
CA LYS A 5 -36.73 40.39 46.29
C LYS A 5 -36.34 40.17 44.83
N SER A 6 -35.16 40.65 44.46
CA SER A 6 -34.55 40.45 43.16
C SER A 6 -34.07 38.99 43.05
N LEU A 7 -34.65 38.22 42.12
CA LEU A 7 -34.25 36.84 41.79
C LEU A 7 -33.20 36.91 40.69
N ARG A 8 -31.93 36.66 41.06
CA ARG A 8 -30.83 36.59 40.10
C ARG A 8 -30.82 35.20 39.47
N PHE A 9 -31.20 35.11 38.18
CA PHE A 9 -31.01 33.89 37.36
C PHE A 9 -29.54 33.79 36.95
N LEU A 10 -28.88 32.75 37.49
CA LEU A 10 -27.52 32.38 37.10
C LEU A 10 -27.61 31.50 35.86
N PHE A 11 -27.30 32.06 34.68
CA PHE A 11 -27.14 31.25 33.46
C PHE A 11 -25.79 30.57 33.47
N VAL A 12 -25.81 29.25 33.72
CA VAL A 12 -24.64 28.41 33.53
C VAL A 12 -24.51 28.07 32.03
N PHE A 13 -23.59 28.71 31.36
CA PHE A 13 -23.20 28.34 30.00
C PHE A 13 -22.35 27.09 30.06
N LEU A 14 -22.94 25.95 29.73
CA LEU A 14 -22.20 24.67 29.52
C LEU A 14 -21.50 24.74 28.16
N ALA A 15 -20.23 25.16 28.14
CA ALA A 15 -19.40 25.10 26.95
C ALA A 15 -19.06 23.63 26.60
N LEU A 16 -19.76 23.06 25.62
CA LEU A 16 -19.35 21.79 25.00
C LEU A 16 -18.06 22.06 24.23
N VAL A 17 -16.92 21.70 24.81
CA VAL A 17 -15.64 21.62 24.11
C VAL A 17 -15.67 20.39 23.23
N PHE A 18 -15.95 20.56 21.95
CA PHE A 18 -15.67 19.52 20.95
C PHE A 18 -14.14 19.38 20.86
N LEU A 19 -13.60 18.38 21.51
CA LEU A 19 -12.25 17.90 21.24
C LEU A 19 -12.26 17.27 19.85
N ALA A 20 -11.99 18.09 18.82
CA ALA A 20 -11.61 17.59 17.51
C ALA A 20 -10.26 16.90 17.69
N GLY A 21 -10.29 15.59 17.86
CA GLY A 21 -9.10 14.76 17.87
C GLY A 21 -8.41 14.86 16.52
N ASN A 22 -7.34 15.65 16.43
CA ASN A 22 -6.41 15.62 15.31
C ASN A 22 -5.63 14.30 15.37
N SER A 23 -6.19 13.22 14.80
CA SER A 23 -5.45 11.99 14.52
C SER A 23 -4.61 12.19 13.27
N ASN A 24 -3.49 12.92 13.38
CA ASN A 24 -2.45 13.06 12.36
C ASN A 24 -1.39 11.95 12.44
N ALA A 25 -1.70 10.79 12.97
CA ALA A 25 -0.94 9.57 12.74
C ALA A 25 -1.72 8.79 11.68
N GLY A 26 -1.32 8.90 10.42
CA GLY A 26 -1.92 8.08 9.37
C GLY A 26 -1.88 6.61 9.81
N ASP A 27 -3.04 5.94 9.81
CA ASP A 27 -3.13 4.55 10.19
C ASP A 27 -2.11 3.71 9.41
N THR A 28 -1.51 2.72 10.07
CA THR A 28 -0.52 1.85 9.45
C THR A 28 -1.20 0.60 8.92
N LEU A 29 -1.14 0.40 7.60
CA LEU A 29 -1.56 -0.86 6.98
C LEU A 29 -0.61 -1.98 7.42
N VAL A 30 -1.17 -3.15 7.73
CA VAL A 30 -0.40 -4.38 7.90
C VAL A 30 -0.28 -5.05 6.54
N VAL A 31 0.95 -5.32 6.09
CA VAL A 31 1.24 -5.93 4.79
C VAL A 31 2.14 -7.13 5.01
N GLU A 32 1.68 -8.32 4.62
CA GLU A 32 2.34 -9.58 4.93
C GLU A 32 2.44 -10.50 3.71
N HIS A 33 3.47 -11.36 3.69
CA HIS A 33 3.56 -12.44 2.72
C HIS A 33 2.59 -13.57 3.12
N ILE A 34 1.77 -14.04 2.19
CA ILE A 34 1.02 -15.28 2.35
C ILE A 34 1.93 -16.47 2.00
N ASP A 35 2.68 -16.32 0.93
CA ASP A 35 3.59 -17.33 0.44
C ASP A 35 4.91 -17.33 1.24
N LYS A 36 5.11 -18.36 2.03
CA LYS A 36 6.26 -18.53 2.92
C LYS A 36 7.61 -18.66 2.22
N SER A 37 7.63 -18.83 0.89
CA SER A 37 8.89 -18.79 0.13
C SER A 37 9.48 -17.38 0.04
N TRP A 38 8.68 -16.37 0.33
CA TRP A 38 9.10 -14.98 0.49
C TRP A 38 9.33 -14.70 1.98
N ASP A 39 10.58 -14.65 2.39
CA ASP A 39 10.99 -14.52 3.80
C ASP A 39 11.49 -13.13 4.18
N SER A 40 11.32 -12.15 3.30
CA SER A 40 11.82 -10.77 3.44
C SER A 40 13.36 -10.64 3.48
N LYS A 41 14.10 -11.75 3.43
CA LYS A 41 15.58 -11.75 3.43
C LYS A 41 16.13 -11.90 2.02
N LYS A 42 15.67 -12.92 1.30
CA LYS A 42 16.11 -13.24 -0.06
C LYS A 42 14.90 -13.41 -0.98
N VAL A 43 14.97 -12.81 -2.17
CA VAL A 43 13.95 -13.02 -3.20
C VAL A 43 14.04 -14.46 -3.69
N PRO A 44 12.94 -15.24 -3.64
CA PRO A 44 12.94 -16.61 -4.14
C PRO A 44 13.09 -16.64 -5.68
N LYS A 45 13.60 -17.75 -6.24
CA LYS A 45 13.79 -17.89 -7.70
C LYS A 45 12.54 -17.51 -8.50
N LYS A 46 11.37 -17.96 -8.03
CA LYS A 46 10.09 -17.63 -8.69
C LYS A 46 9.79 -16.12 -8.78
N GLY A 47 10.33 -15.31 -7.86
CA GLY A 47 10.14 -13.86 -7.84
C GLY A 47 11.19 -13.09 -8.66
N VAL A 48 12.33 -13.70 -8.96
CA VAL A 48 13.38 -13.07 -9.77
C VAL A 48 12.87 -12.84 -11.19
N CYS A 49 13.25 -11.72 -11.81
CA CYS A 49 12.81 -11.39 -13.17
C CYS A 49 13.25 -12.43 -14.20
N LEU A 50 12.46 -12.61 -15.26
CA LEU A 50 12.70 -13.54 -16.35
C LEU A 50 14.08 -13.35 -16.98
N ARG A 51 14.52 -12.10 -17.17
CA ARG A 51 15.84 -11.77 -17.73
C ARG A 51 17.02 -12.31 -16.92
N ARG A 52 16.82 -12.64 -15.64
CA ARG A 52 17.83 -13.20 -14.73
C ARG A 52 17.61 -14.67 -14.43
N GLY A 53 16.79 -15.35 -15.23
CA GLY A 53 16.51 -16.77 -15.09
C GLY A 53 15.58 -17.13 -13.93
N GLY A 54 14.84 -16.18 -13.42
CA GLY A 54 13.73 -16.40 -12.50
C GLY A 54 12.41 -16.62 -13.26
N ASP A 55 11.33 -16.83 -12.49
CA ASP A 55 10.01 -17.09 -13.08
C ASP A 55 9.16 -15.81 -13.19
N GLY A 56 9.59 -14.69 -12.59
CA GLY A 56 9.00 -13.37 -12.74
C GLY A 56 7.68 -13.15 -12.00
N PHE A 57 7.29 -14.01 -11.08
CA PHE A 57 6.05 -13.88 -10.32
C PHE A 57 6.16 -12.82 -9.23
N SER A 58 5.07 -12.06 -9.02
CA SER A 58 4.92 -11.22 -7.84
C SER A 58 4.70 -12.07 -6.59
N PRO A 59 5.00 -11.53 -5.38
CA PRO A 59 4.55 -12.18 -4.15
C PRO A 59 3.01 -12.19 -4.07
N GLU A 60 2.46 -13.21 -3.43
CA GLU A 60 1.11 -13.17 -2.90
C GLU A 60 1.16 -12.49 -1.53
N ILE A 61 0.37 -11.42 -1.35
CA ILE A 61 0.39 -10.61 -0.13
C ILE A 61 -1.00 -10.36 0.41
N GLN A 62 -1.10 -10.29 1.73
CA GLN A 62 -2.28 -9.85 2.46
C GLN A 62 -2.07 -8.42 2.94
N ILE A 63 -3.09 -7.61 2.79
CA ILE A 63 -3.13 -6.23 3.26
C ILE A 63 -4.33 -6.11 4.19
N SER A 64 -4.10 -5.76 5.45
CA SER A 64 -5.14 -5.61 6.46
C SER A 64 -5.06 -4.26 7.17
N LYS A 65 -6.01 -3.98 8.05
CA LYS A 65 -6.23 -2.68 8.68
C LYS A 65 -6.48 -1.56 7.67
N ILE A 66 -7.20 -1.87 6.60
CA ILE A 66 -7.59 -0.88 5.60
C ILE A 66 -8.69 0.00 6.21
N PRO A 67 -8.54 1.34 6.24
CA PRO A 67 -9.57 2.23 6.72
C PRO A 67 -10.87 2.06 5.93
N GLU A 68 -12.01 2.06 6.61
CA GLU A 68 -13.34 1.90 5.98
C GLU A 68 -13.64 2.99 4.93
N SER A 69 -13.12 4.18 5.14
CA SER A 69 -13.25 5.30 4.20
C SER A 69 -12.35 5.22 2.97
N ALA A 70 -11.46 4.20 2.90
CA ALA A 70 -10.62 3.98 1.74
C ALA A 70 -11.45 3.45 0.56
N THR A 71 -11.21 3.98 -0.62
CA THR A 71 -11.85 3.55 -1.87
C THR A 71 -10.91 2.82 -2.81
N LEU A 72 -9.59 3.08 -2.69
CA LEU A 72 -8.55 2.47 -3.50
C LEU A 72 -7.38 1.99 -2.66
N LEU A 73 -6.78 0.88 -3.05
CA LEU A 73 -5.43 0.49 -2.66
C LEU A 73 -4.49 0.66 -3.86
N LYS A 74 -3.33 1.27 -3.60
CA LYS A 74 -2.24 1.49 -4.55
C LYS A 74 -1.00 0.75 -4.08
N LEU A 75 -0.42 -0.06 -4.94
CA LEU A 75 0.78 -0.84 -4.66
C LEU A 75 1.91 -0.41 -5.59
N MET A 76 3.09 -0.09 -5.04
CA MET A 76 4.25 0.39 -5.78
C MET A 76 5.45 -0.52 -5.50
N PHE A 77 5.85 -1.32 -6.49
CA PHE A 77 7.01 -2.22 -6.40
C PHE A 77 8.30 -1.44 -6.68
N THR A 78 9.23 -1.49 -5.74
CA THR A 78 10.37 -0.57 -5.70
C THR A 78 11.67 -1.30 -5.43
N ASP A 79 12.70 -0.97 -6.21
CA ASP A 79 14.10 -1.23 -5.89
C ASP A 79 14.62 -0.08 -5.02
N MET A 80 15.01 -0.38 -3.78
CA MET A 80 15.43 0.62 -2.81
C MET A 80 16.82 1.21 -3.09
N ASN A 81 17.59 0.56 -3.93
CA ASN A 81 18.94 0.95 -4.28
C ASN A 81 19.00 1.66 -5.63
N PHE A 82 17.94 1.56 -6.44
CA PHE A 82 17.96 2.08 -7.80
C PHE A 82 16.60 2.61 -8.23
N GLY A 83 16.53 3.93 -8.35
CA GLY A 83 15.39 4.57 -8.98
C GLY A 83 14.34 5.10 -8.00
N LYS A 84 13.23 5.50 -8.59
CA LYS A 84 12.09 6.09 -7.89
C LYS A 84 11.11 5.00 -7.46
N GLU A 85 10.29 5.30 -6.47
CA GLU A 85 9.19 4.45 -6.05
C GLU A 85 8.36 3.96 -7.24
N GLY A 86 8.05 2.67 -7.25
CA GLY A 86 7.35 2.01 -8.37
C GLY A 86 8.21 1.82 -9.61
N GLY A 87 9.54 1.86 -9.51
CA GLY A 87 10.45 1.54 -10.64
C GLY A 87 10.28 0.13 -11.17
N HIS A 88 9.79 -0.79 -10.37
CA HIS A 88 9.43 -2.16 -10.74
C HIS A 88 7.94 -2.35 -11.07
N GLY A 89 7.20 -1.25 -11.19
CA GLY A 89 5.79 -1.22 -11.57
C GLY A 89 4.87 -0.78 -10.45
N GLY A 90 3.60 -0.64 -10.80
CA GLY A 90 2.57 -0.27 -9.84
C GLY A 90 1.17 -0.66 -10.31
N ILE A 91 0.36 -1.09 -9.37
CA ILE A 91 -1.01 -1.54 -9.59
C ILE A 91 -1.95 -0.91 -8.56
N GLN A 92 -3.24 -0.93 -8.84
CA GLN A 92 -4.27 -0.52 -7.90
C GLN A 92 -5.52 -1.41 -8.00
N THR A 93 -6.30 -1.44 -6.93
CA THR A 93 -7.62 -2.07 -6.87
C THR A 93 -8.59 -1.24 -6.03
N THR A 94 -9.89 -1.42 -6.24
CA THR A 94 -10.92 -0.83 -5.39
C THR A 94 -11.05 -1.60 -4.08
N VAL A 95 -11.31 -0.89 -2.99
CA VAL A 95 -11.48 -1.47 -1.64
C VAL A 95 -12.88 -2.01 -1.41
N ASN A 96 -13.92 -1.28 -1.89
CA ASN A 96 -15.33 -1.66 -1.77
C ASN A 96 -15.76 -2.01 -0.33
N GLY A 97 -15.31 -1.22 0.67
CA GLY A 97 -15.64 -1.42 2.09
C GLY A 97 -14.92 -2.57 2.78
N LYS A 98 -13.98 -3.23 2.12
CA LYS A 98 -13.18 -4.30 2.72
C LYS A 98 -12.10 -3.74 3.62
N THR A 99 -11.93 -4.30 4.81
CA THR A 99 -10.83 -3.97 5.73
C THR A 99 -9.59 -4.83 5.51
N GLU A 100 -9.71 -5.83 4.61
CA GLU A 100 -8.64 -6.73 4.22
C GLU A 100 -8.76 -7.09 2.72
N ILE A 101 -7.62 -7.19 2.03
CA ILE A 101 -7.52 -7.59 0.62
C ILE A 101 -6.30 -8.50 0.43
N ILE A 102 -6.52 -9.61 -0.27
CA ILE A 102 -5.45 -10.46 -0.78
C ILE A 102 -5.12 -10.02 -2.21
N VAL A 103 -3.83 -9.78 -2.47
CA VAL A 103 -3.28 -9.56 -3.80
C VAL A 103 -2.67 -10.88 -4.27
N PRO A 104 -3.32 -11.60 -5.19
CA PRO A 104 -2.79 -12.87 -5.68
C PRO A 104 -1.45 -12.68 -6.38
N SER A 105 -0.62 -13.72 -6.37
CA SER A 105 0.60 -13.74 -7.18
C SER A 105 0.25 -13.68 -8.67
N PHE A 106 0.99 -12.88 -9.45
CA PHE A 106 0.77 -12.72 -10.89
C PHE A 106 2.09 -12.50 -11.64
N ARG A 107 2.07 -12.74 -12.94
CA ARG A 107 3.19 -12.51 -13.86
C ARG A 107 2.73 -11.84 -15.16
N ASP A 108 2.06 -12.57 -16.03
CA ASP A 108 1.74 -12.12 -17.40
C ASP A 108 0.51 -11.22 -17.45
N LYS A 109 -0.47 -11.51 -16.62
CA LYS A 109 -1.73 -10.75 -16.52
C LYS A 109 -1.94 -10.27 -15.09
N LEU A 110 -2.52 -9.08 -14.96
CA LEU A 110 -2.95 -8.59 -13.65
C LEU A 110 -4.12 -9.43 -13.13
N PRO A 111 -4.23 -9.61 -11.81
CA PRO A 111 -5.38 -10.30 -11.21
C PRO A 111 -6.69 -9.55 -11.52
N ALA A 112 -7.80 -10.29 -11.53
CA ALA A 112 -9.12 -9.70 -11.69
C ALA A 112 -9.36 -8.58 -10.65
N GLY A 113 -9.91 -7.45 -11.10
CA GLY A 113 -10.15 -6.27 -10.26
C GLY A 113 -8.94 -5.35 -10.06
N PHE A 114 -7.75 -5.74 -10.57
CA PHE A 114 -6.56 -4.88 -10.52
C PHE A 114 -6.33 -4.15 -11.83
N LYS A 115 -5.81 -2.92 -11.74
CA LYS A 115 -5.41 -2.08 -12.87
C LYS A 115 -3.97 -1.65 -12.73
N GLY A 116 -3.24 -1.59 -13.83
CA GLY A 116 -1.89 -1.03 -13.87
C GLY A 116 -1.92 0.49 -13.80
N ILE A 117 -1.08 1.08 -12.96
CA ILE A 117 -0.98 2.54 -12.79
C ILE A 117 0.41 3.08 -13.08
N LYS A 118 1.43 2.25 -13.03
CA LYS A 118 2.81 2.63 -13.33
C LYS A 118 3.54 1.49 -14.01
N LYS A 119 4.05 1.74 -15.23
CA LYS A 119 4.89 0.78 -15.94
C LYS A 119 6.28 0.70 -15.30
N HIS A 120 6.86 -0.50 -15.27
CA HIS A 120 8.23 -0.68 -14.79
C HIS A 120 9.26 -0.04 -15.74
N HIS A 121 10.43 0.34 -15.21
CA HIS A 121 11.45 1.04 -15.97
C HIS A 121 12.28 0.14 -16.90
N CYS A 122 12.27 -1.18 -16.67
CA CYS A 122 13.09 -2.10 -17.45
C CYS A 122 12.53 -2.32 -18.86
N LYS A 123 12.88 -1.46 -19.80
CA LYS A 123 12.48 -1.63 -21.22
C LYS A 123 12.90 -2.99 -21.80
N PRO A 124 14.16 -3.48 -21.60
CA PRO A 124 14.58 -4.80 -22.12
C PRO A 124 13.86 -5.97 -21.44
N CYS A 125 13.27 -5.80 -20.23
CA CYS A 125 12.54 -6.87 -19.57
C CYS A 125 11.24 -7.21 -20.29
N ARG A 126 10.63 -6.26 -20.98
CA ARG A 126 9.36 -6.45 -21.71
C ARG A 126 9.50 -7.41 -22.89
N SER A 127 10.68 -7.54 -23.46
CA SER A 127 10.92 -8.46 -24.59
C SER A 127 11.03 -9.93 -24.19
N VAL A 128 11.16 -10.22 -22.90
CA VAL A 128 11.31 -11.60 -22.37
C VAL A 128 10.05 -12.13 -21.67
N GLY A 129 8.94 -11.39 -21.76
CA GLY A 129 7.65 -11.78 -21.17
C GLY A 129 7.31 -11.02 -19.87
N GLY A 130 6.16 -11.36 -19.28
CA GLY A 130 5.59 -10.65 -18.14
C GLY A 130 4.63 -9.54 -18.57
N ASN A 131 4.24 -8.69 -17.62
CA ASN A 131 3.36 -7.55 -17.89
C ASN A 131 4.10 -6.21 -17.68
N ASP A 132 3.52 -5.12 -18.18
CA ASP A 132 4.11 -3.78 -18.09
C ASP A 132 4.13 -3.21 -16.66
N TYR A 133 3.31 -3.73 -15.74
CA TYR A 133 3.02 -3.13 -14.44
C TYR A 133 3.66 -3.86 -13.27
N TYR A 134 4.43 -4.91 -13.54
CA TYR A 134 5.28 -5.60 -12.58
C TYR A 134 6.49 -6.21 -13.29
N ASN A 135 7.65 -6.00 -12.71
CA ASN A 135 8.87 -6.72 -13.07
C ASN A 135 9.55 -7.19 -11.79
N GLY A 136 9.83 -8.48 -11.69
CA GLY A 136 10.53 -9.04 -10.54
C GLY A 136 11.90 -8.39 -10.30
N PRO A 137 12.46 -8.55 -9.11
CA PRO A 137 13.84 -8.17 -8.79
C PRO A 137 14.84 -8.58 -9.87
N CYS A 138 15.64 -7.63 -10.35
CA CYS A 138 16.40 -7.78 -11.60
C CYS A 138 17.82 -7.20 -11.54
N SER A 139 18.37 -6.90 -10.36
CA SER A 139 19.70 -6.32 -10.19
C SER A 139 20.79 -7.25 -10.77
N PRO A 140 21.74 -6.73 -11.54
CA PRO A 140 22.88 -7.52 -12.03
C PRO A 140 23.82 -7.95 -10.91
N GLN A 141 23.86 -7.24 -9.81
CA GLN A 141 24.79 -7.48 -8.69
C GLN A 141 24.18 -8.27 -7.53
N ARG A 142 22.90 -8.59 -7.58
CA ARG A 142 22.17 -9.36 -6.54
C ARG A 142 22.28 -8.79 -5.12
N LYS A 143 22.39 -7.46 -4.98
CA LYS A 143 22.59 -6.79 -3.70
C LYS A 143 21.50 -5.77 -3.35
N HIS A 144 20.54 -5.57 -4.24
CA HIS A 144 19.50 -4.58 -4.03
C HIS A 144 18.41 -5.11 -3.11
N THR A 145 17.84 -4.23 -2.31
CA THR A 145 16.67 -4.50 -1.48
C THR A 145 15.41 -4.07 -2.23
N TYR A 146 14.42 -4.95 -2.25
CA TYR A 146 13.14 -4.69 -2.91
C TYR A 146 12.01 -4.59 -1.89
N LYS A 147 11.10 -3.65 -2.11
CA LYS A 147 9.90 -3.44 -1.29
C LYS A 147 8.66 -3.24 -2.15
N VAL A 148 7.51 -3.51 -1.58
CA VAL A 148 6.24 -2.99 -2.03
C VAL A 148 5.76 -1.94 -1.03
N PHE A 149 5.40 -0.75 -1.50
CA PHE A 149 4.71 0.27 -0.73
C PHE A 149 3.22 0.20 -1.05
N VAL A 150 2.40 0.32 -0.02
CA VAL A 150 0.94 0.23 -0.13
C VAL A 150 0.32 1.49 0.46
N TYR A 151 -0.65 2.03 -0.25
CA TYR A 151 -1.38 3.24 0.13
C TYR A 151 -2.88 2.98 0.07
N ALA A 152 -3.58 3.26 1.14
CA ALA A 152 -5.04 3.34 1.16
C ALA A 152 -5.46 4.77 0.86
N ILE A 153 -6.27 4.96 -0.17
CA ILE A 153 -6.62 6.26 -0.73
C ILE A 153 -8.13 6.48 -0.59
N SER A 154 -8.52 7.68 -0.12
CA SER A 154 -9.92 8.13 -0.04
C SER A 154 -10.52 8.43 -1.42
N LYS A 155 -11.82 8.65 -1.45
CA LYS A 155 -12.53 9.11 -2.67
C LYS A 155 -12.01 10.47 -3.18
N THR A 156 -11.49 11.32 -2.30
CA THR A 156 -10.91 12.62 -2.65
C THR A 156 -9.45 12.56 -3.09
N GLY A 157 -8.83 11.36 -3.08
CA GLY A 157 -7.43 11.17 -3.45
C GLY A 157 -6.42 11.33 -2.29
N GLU A 158 -6.90 11.55 -1.07
CA GLU A 158 -6.06 11.65 0.11
C GLU A 158 -5.55 10.28 0.54
N THR A 159 -4.30 10.22 1.01
CA THR A 159 -3.73 8.99 1.59
C THR A 159 -4.14 8.88 3.05
N LEU A 160 -4.99 7.90 3.35
CA LEU A 160 -5.53 7.62 4.69
C LEU A 160 -4.58 6.76 5.53
N ALA A 161 -3.96 5.77 4.90
CA ALA A 161 -3.05 4.85 5.57
C ALA A 161 -1.94 4.40 4.63
N LYS A 162 -0.79 4.00 5.21
CA LYS A 162 0.38 3.52 4.47
C LYS A 162 0.92 2.25 5.10
N GLY A 163 1.50 1.38 4.28
CA GLY A 163 2.24 0.21 4.74
C GLY A 163 3.35 -0.14 3.76
N ASN A 164 4.24 -1.02 4.16
CA ASN A 164 5.22 -1.58 3.23
C ASN A 164 5.61 -3.00 3.64
N LEU A 165 6.12 -3.75 2.68
CA LEU A 165 6.64 -5.09 2.90
C LEU A 165 7.99 -5.22 2.18
N THR A 166 9.00 -5.72 2.88
CA THR A 166 10.27 -6.08 2.26
C THR A 166 10.11 -7.39 1.51
N LEU A 167 10.42 -7.38 0.21
CA LEU A 167 10.34 -8.55 -0.65
C LEU A 167 11.62 -9.41 -0.57
N GLY A 168 12.71 -8.83 -0.12
CA GLY A 168 14.01 -9.46 0.03
C GLY A 168 15.13 -8.76 -0.74
N LYS A 169 16.31 -9.36 -0.68
CA LYS A 169 17.50 -8.93 -1.47
C LYS A 169 17.67 -9.81 -2.70
N TYR A 170 18.07 -9.19 -3.79
CA TYR A 170 18.49 -9.86 -5.02
C TYR A 170 19.56 -9.05 -5.75
#